data_6242dad2a02189b6615848bad4fd4e39
#
_entry.id   6242dad2a02189b6615848bad4fd4e39
#
_cell.length_a   1.000
_cell.length_b   1.000
_cell.length_c   1.000
_cell.angle_alpha   90.00
_cell.angle_beta   90.00
_cell.angle_gamma   90.00
#
_symmetry.space_group_name_H-M   'P 1'
#
loop_
_entity.id
_entity.type
_entity.pdbx_description
1 polymer ?
#
loop_
_entity_poly.entity_id
_entity_poly.type
_entity_poly.pdbx_seq_one_letter_code
_entity_poly.pdbx_strand_id
1 'polypeptide(L)'
;SDGAEAAEYILNKIRTAKRPVFMIGHGASGEAEKMLTDLARAHHIPVITSVLARSALSFDDPLNFGCIGGAYGHRYANMIANAKSDLLLCFGISLCTRQIGTKVHEFAKNAEIIRVDIDPYNLQREIHAGREGEKCFCVSAETVVRKLTEQQAQIGSYEEWLAVCQKIRKELWKVDDETPQRYPNRMIAYLSDQLSDTGAVAVDVGQH
;
A
#
# COMPACT_ATOMS: atom_id res chain seq x y z
N SER A 1 -7.47 8.56 -20.52
CA SER A 1 -6.61 7.43 -20.91
C SER A 1 -7.42 6.14 -20.94
N ASP A 2 -7.09 5.28 -21.88
CA ASP A 2 -7.70 3.95 -21.94
C ASP A 2 -7.06 3.06 -20.86
N GLY A 3 -7.86 2.23 -20.21
CA GLY A 3 -7.35 1.27 -19.23
C GLY A 3 -6.33 0.28 -19.81
N ALA A 4 -6.35 0.06 -21.11
CA ALA A 4 -5.38 -0.75 -21.82
C ALA A 4 -3.99 -0.09 -21.83
N GLU A 5 -3.91 1.20 -22.13
CA GLU A 5 -2.67 1.98 -22.09
C GLU A 5 -2.04 1.94 -20.70
N ALA A 6 -2.86 2.16 -19.66
CA ALA A 6 -2.38 2.11 -18.28
C ALA A 6 -1.86 0.72 -17.88
N ALA A 7 -2.58 -0.33 -18.25
CA ALA A 7 -2.18 -1.71 -17.96
C ALA A 7 -0.88 -2.08 -18.66
N GLU A 8 -0.74 -1.74 -19.95
CA GLU A 8 0.48 -1.99 -20.73
C GLU A 8 1.69 -1.25 -20.11
N TYR A 9 1.51 0.00 -19.75
CA TYR A 9 2.56 0.78 -19.09
C TYR A 9 2.98 0.14 -17.77
N ILE A 10 2.02 -0.25 -16.93
CA ILE A 10 2.29 -0.92 -15.65
C ILE A 10 3.02 -2.25 -15.89
N LEU A 11 2.58 -3.07 -16.84
CA LEU A 11 3.24 -4.34 -17.18
C LEU A 11 4.69 -4.14 -17.62
N ASN A 12 4.96 -3.12 -18.39
CA ASN A 12 6.32 -2.80 -18.83
C ASN A 12 7.22 -2.40 -17.64
N LYS A 13 6.67 -1.64 -16.69
CA LYS A 13 7.41 -1.20 -15.51
C LYS A 13 7.59 -2.31 -14.47
N ILE A 14 6.54 -3.06 -14.16
CA ILE A 14 6.63 -4.11 -13.16
C ILE A 14 7.60 -5.22 -13.57
N ARG A 15 7.70 -5.55 -14.85
CA ARG A 15 8.66 -6.57 -15.34
C ARG A 15 10.12 -6.21 -15.09
N THR A 16 10.46 -4.94 -15.02
CA THR A 16 11.82 -4.46 -14.78
C THR A 16 12.09 -4.08 -13.32
N ALA A 17 11.04 -3.85 -12.54
CA ALA A 17 11.14 -3.56 -11.13
C ALA A 17 11.67 -4.76 -10.33
N LYS A 18 12.43 -4.48 -9.29
CA LYS A 18 12.95 -5.48 -8.35
C LYS A 18 12.21 -5.46 -7.03
N ARG A 19 11.60 -4.33 -6.69
CA ARG A 19 10.97 -4.08 -5.39
C ARG A 19 9.64 -3.35 -5.54
N PRO A 20 8.69 -3.92 -6.34
CA PRO A 20 7.37 -3.32 -6.52
C PRO A 20 6.53 -3.41 -5.25
N VAL A 21 5.64 -2.44 -5.06
CA VAL A 21 4.66 -2.40 -3.98
C VAL A 21 3.31 -1.98 -4.55
N PHE A 22 2.25 -2.67 -4.17
CA PHE A 22 0.88 -2.21 -4.40
C PHE A 22 0.45 -1.29 -3.25
N MET A 23 0.01 -0.09 -3.60
CA MET A 23 -0.59 0.85 -2.67
C MET A 23 -2.08 0.98 -2.98
N ILE A 24 -2.93 0.48 -2.08
CA ILE A 24 -4.37 0.40 -2.29
C ILE A 24 -5.08 1.43 -1.41
N GLY A 25 -5.83 2.31 -2.05
CA GLY A 25 -6.73 3.25 -1.39
C GLY A 25 -8.20 2.86 -1.51
N HIS A 26 -9.06 3.57 -0.79
CA HIS A 26 -10.50 3.31 -0.80
C HIS A 26 -11.14 3.51 -2.19
N GLY A 27 -10.54 4.32 -3.05
CA GLY A 27 -10.97 4.48 -4.45
C GLY A 27 -10.87 3.20 -5.31
N ALA A 28 -10.16 2.18 -4.82
CA ALA A 28 -10.08 0.86 -5.45
C ALA A 28 -10.93 -0.20 -4.73
N SER A 29 -11.86 0.21 -3.83
CA SER A 29 -12.72 -0.73 -3.08
C SER A 29 -13.59 -1.60 -3.99
N GLY A 30 -14.01 -2.76 -3.47
CA GLY A 30 -14.84 -3.70 -4.19
C GLY A 30 -14.07 -4.65 -5.10
N GLU A 31 -14.49 -4.82 -6.34
CA GLU A 31 -13.90 -5.81 -7.25
C GLU A 31 -12.43 -5.52 -7.59
N ALA A 32 -12.06 -4.24 -7.73
CA ALA A 32 -10.68 -3.86 -7.97
C ALA A 32 -9.75 -4.25 -6.81
N GLU A 33 -10.18 -4.03 -5.58
CA GLU A 33 -9.44 -4.40 -4.37
C GLU A 33 -9.20 -5.91 -4.31
N LYS A 34 -10.25 -6.68 -4.57
CA LYS A 34 -10.15 -8.14 -4.61
C LYS A 34 -9.17 -8.63 -5.69
N MET A 35 -9.31 -8.13 -6.91
CA MET A 35 -8.39 -8.49 -8.00
C MET A 35 -6.94 -8.08 -7.70
N LEU A 36 -6.72 -6.91 -7.08
CA LEU A 36 -5.38 -6.44 -6.68
C LEU A 36 -4.76 -7.36 -5.64
N THR A 37 -5.51 -7.76 -4.62
CA THR A 37 -5.01 -8.67 -3.58
C THR A 37 -4.74 -10.07 -4.13
N ASP A 38 -5.58 -10.57 -5.04
CA ASP A 38 -5.38 -11.85 -5.72
C ASP A 38 -4.11 -11.80 -6.60
N LEU A 39 -3.91 -10.71 -7.35
CA LEU A 39 -2.72 -10.49 -8.17
C LEU A 39 -1.45 -10.37 -7.31
N ALA A 40 -1.53 -9.62 -6.21
CA ALA A 40 -0.44 -9.51 -5.25
C ALA A 40 -0.04 -10.87 -4.69
N ARG A 41 -1.01 -11.72 -4.39
CA ARG A 41 -0.80 -13.08 -3.87
C ARG A 41 -0.14 -13.99 -4.91
N ALA A 42 -0.63 -13.95 -6.14
CA ALA A 42 -0.08 -14.75 -7.24
C ALA A 42 1.39 -14.42 -7.54
N HIS A 43 1.80 -13.17 -7.33
CA HIS A 43 3.13 -12.66 -7.69
C HIS A 43 4.00 -12.27 -6.50
N HIS A 44 3.56 -12.51 -5.27
CA HIS A 44 4.29 -12.19 -4.04
C HIS A 44 4.64 -10.70 -3.90
N ILE A 45 3.69 -9.82 -4.28
CA ILE A 45 3.88 -8.36 -4.20
C ILE A 45 3.37 -7.85 -2.85
N PRO A 46 4.18 -7.14 -2.06
CA PRO A 46 3.71 -6.55 -0.80
C PRO A 46 2.65 -5.49 -1.04
N VAL A 47 1.66 -5.45 -0.14
CA VAL A 47 0.53 -4.52 -0.19
C VAL A 47 0.59 -3.56 1.00
N ILE A 48 0.48 -2.27 0.70
CA ILE A 48 0.33 -1.18 1.68
C ILE A 48 -1.00 -0.49 1.38
N THR A 49 -1.76 -0.15 2.40
CA THR A 49 -3.09 0.45 2.22
C THR A 49 -3.16 1.89 2.73
N SER A 50 -4.20 2.61 2.35
CA SER A 50 -4.67 3.75 3.13
C SER A 50 -5.44 3.27 4.37
N VAL A 51 -5.64 4.14 5.35
CA VAL A 51 -6.44 3.81 6.55
C VAL A 51 -7.85 3.33 6.18
N LEU A 52 -8.46 3.91 5.16
CA LEU A 52 -9.81 3.56 4.72
C LEU A 52 -9.89 2.23 3.92
N ALA A 53 -8.75 1.71 3.47
CA ALA A 53 -8.66 0.44 2.74
C ALA A 53 -7.98 -0.67 3.57
N ARG A 54 -7.81 -0.47 4.88
CA ARG A 54 -7.08 -1.43 5.74
C ARG A 54 -7.73 -2.81 5.85
N SER A 55 -9.00 -2.91 5.48
CA SER A 55 -9.73 -4.19 5.44
C SER A 55 -9.49 -5.02 4.18
N ALA A 56 -8.72 -4.51 3.22
CA ALA A 56 -8.39 -5.22 1.98
C ALA A 56 -7.71 -6.58 2.22
N LEU A 57 -6.91 -6.67 3.27
CA LEU A 57 -6.25 -7.89 3.72
C LEU A 57 -6.41 -8.03 5.24
N SER A 58 -6.50 -9.26 5.71
CA SER A 58 -6.48 -9.52 7.15
C SER A 58 -5.15 -9.07 7.76
N PHE A 59 -5.17 -8.76 9.05
CA PHE A 59 -3.97 -8.28 9.76
C PHE A 59 -2.80 -9.26 9.66
N ASP A 60 -3.08 -10.56 9.74
CA ASP A 60 -2.06 -11.63 9.73
C ASP A 60 -1.65 -12.06 8.32
N ASP A 61 -2.26 -11.49 7.28
CA ASP A 61 -1.90 -11.83 5.90
C ASP A 61 -0.41 -11.52 5.64
N PRO A 62 0.36 -12.47 5.11
CA PRO A 62 1.78 -12.28 4.85
C PRO A 62 2.09 -11.16 3.84
N LEU A 63 1.11 -10.77 3.03
CA LEU A 63 1.21 -9.67 2.07
C LEU A 63 0.88 -8.31 2.66
N ASN A 64 0.22 -8.28 3.84
CA ASN A 64 -0.25 -7.04 4.46
C ASN A 64 0.88 -6.32 5.20
N PHE A 65 1.25 -5.15 4.72
CA PHE A 65 2.23 -4.28 5.37
C PHE A 65 1.60 -3.03 5.98
N GLY A 66 0.30 -3.09 6.29
CA GLY A 66 -0.41 -2.05 7.03
C GLY A 66 -0.64 -0.78 6.23
N CYS A 67 -0.82 0.33 6.93
CA CYS A 67 -1.20 1.61 6.35
C CYS A 67 -0.03 2.55 6.19
N ILE A 68 0.00 3.26 5.06
CA ILE A 68 0.90 4.39 4.86
C ILE A 68 0.41 5.60 5.66
N GLY A 69 1.34 6.35 6.24
CA GLY A 69 1.03 7.60 6.94
C GLY A 69 2.19 8.05 7.82
N GLY A 70 2.38 9.36 7.97
CA GLY A 70 3.46 9.92 8.80
C GLY A 70 3.29 9.55 10.28
N ALA A 71 2.35 10.19 10.97
CA ALA A 71 2.10 9.95 12.39
C ALA A 71 1.16 8.76 12.67
N TYR A 72 0.38 8.34 11.70
CA TYR A 72 -0.69 7.34 11.87
C TYR A 72 -0.42 6.01 11.17
N GLY A 73 0.59 5.97 10.31
CA GLY A 73 0.93 4.78 9.55
C GLY A 73 1.90 3.86 10.29
N HIS A 74 2.05 2.67 9.78
CA HIS A 74 2.99 1.71 10.32
C HIS A 74 4.42 2.06 9.90
N ARG A 75 5.37 1.98 10.85
CA ARG A 75 6.79 2.28 10.58
C ARG A 75 7.35 1.46 9.43
N TYR A 76 7.00 0.18 9.38
CA TYR A 76 7.44 -0.71 8.31
C TYR A 76 6.78 -0.38 6.95
N ALA A 77 5.50 0.04 6.91
CA ALA A 77 4.88 0.52 5.69
C ALA A 77 5.62 1.74 5.12
N ASN A 78 5.89 2.71 5.99
CA ASN A 78 6.64 3.91 5.61
C ASN A 78 8.07 3.58 5.16
N MET A 79 8.77 2.68 5.85
CA MET A 79 10.12 2.26 5.46
C MET A 79 10.11 1.57 4.09
N ILE A 80 9.19 0.65 3.85
CA ILE A 80 9.08 -0.09 2.60
C ILE A 80 8.78 0.86 1.45
N ALA A 81 7.73 1.70 1.59
CA ALA A 81 7.31 2.62 0.53
C ALA A 81 8.36 3.70 0.24
N ASN A 82 8.88 4.39 1.29
CA ASN A 82 9.74 5.56 1.10
C ASN A 82 11.18 5.21 0.75
N ALA A 83 11.74 4.17 1.37
CA ALA A 83 13.17 3.96 1.35
C ALA A 83 13.61 2.71 0.59
N LYS A 84 12.73 1.73 0.43
CA LYS A 84 13.13 0.40 -0.07
C LYS A 84 12.54 0.03 -1.42
N SER A 85 11.34 0.50 -1.76
CA SER A 85 10.72 0.23 -3.06
C SER A 85 11.46 0.91 -4.21
N ASP A 86 11.35 0.35 -5.40
CA ASP A 86 11.77 0.98 -6.66
C ASP A 86 10.58 1.28 -7.58
N LEU A 87 9.40 0.71 -7.27
CA LEU A 87 8.16 0.97 -7.99
C LEU A 87 6.97 0.96 -7.01
N LEU A 88 6.21 2.04 -6.99
CA LEU A 88 4.93 2.14 -6.28
C LEU A 88 3.78 2.15 -7.28
N LEU A 89 2.91 1.17 -7.22
CA LEU A 89 1.69 1.07 -8.02
C LEU A 89 0.50 1.47 -7.15
N CYS A 90 0.01 2.69 -7.34
CA CYS A 90 -0.98 3.34 -6.50
C CYS A 90 -2.36 3.30 -7.17
N PHE A 91 -3.32 2.59 -6.55
CA PHE A 91 -4.67 2.43 -7.05
C PHE A 91 -5.69 3.06 -6.10
N GLY A 92 -6.39 4.09 -6.56
CA GLY A 92 -7.43 4.77 -5.81
C GLY A 92 -6.98 5.32 -4.45
N ILE A 93 -5.72 5.75 -4.36
CA ILE A 93 -5.12 6.32 -3.16
C ILE A 93 -4.67 7.76 -3.40
N SER A 94 -5.15 8.68 -2.57
CA SER A 94 -4.95 10.12 -2.80
C SER A 94 -3.52 10.60 -2.56
N LEU A 95 -2.69 9.85 -1.81
CA LEU A 95 -1.35 10.26 -1.38
C LEU A 95 -1.36 11.67 -0.73
N CYS A 96 -2.35 11.95 0.10
CA CYS A 96 -2.49 13.24 0.78
C CYS A 96 -1.35 13.47 1.80
N THR A 97 -1.23 14.70 2.28
CA THR A 97 -0.16 15.08 3.22
C THR A 97 -0.16 14.26 4.52
N ARG A 98 -1.32 13.73 4.95
CA ARG A 98 -1.39 12.80 6.09
C ARG A 98 -0.72 11.45 5.78
N GLN A 99 -0.74 11.03 4.51
CA GLN A 99 -0.14 9.76 4.08
C GLN A 99 1.35 9.89 3.78
N ILE A 100 1.77 10.96 3.10
CA ILE A 100 3.13 11.10 2.58
C ILE A 100 3.93 12.26 3.18
N GLY A 101 3.34 13.01 4.12
CA GLY A 101 3.96 14.15 4.75
C GLY A 101 3.81 15.45 3.97
N THR A 102 4.26 16.56 4.54
CA THR A 102 4.16 17.89 3.94
C THR A 102 5.22 18.15 2.87
N LYS A 103 6.34 17.45 2.96
CA LYS A 103 7.42 17.51 1.96
C LYS A 103 7.18 16.44 0.88
N VAL A 104 6.11 16.61 0.11
CA VAL A 104 5.63 15.60 -0.85
C VAL A 104 6.72 15.13 -1.83
N HIS A 105 7.62 16.01 -2.25
CA HIS A 105 8.75 15.69 -3.15
C HIS A 105 9.83 14.78 -2.52
N GLU A 106 9.82 14.63 -1.20
CA GLU A 106 10.68 13.70 -0.48
C GLU A 106 10.13 12.28 -0.44
N PHE A 107 8.82 12.11 -0.70
CA PHE A 107 8.18 10.81 -0.66
C PHE A 107 8.71 9.90 -1.77
N ALA A 108 9.15 8.70 -1.40
CA ALA A 108 9.58 7.64 -2.30
C ALA A 108 10.49 8.11 -3.45
N LYS A 109 11.44 9.03 -3.16
CA LYS A 109 12.26 9.71 -4.16
C LYS A 109 13.17 8.79 -5.00
N ASN A 110 13.33 7.54 -4.58
CA ASN A 110 14.11 6.53 -5.31
C ASN A 110 13.22 5.52 -6.06
N ALA A 111 11.89 5.68 -5.99
CA ALA A 111 10.93 4.83 -6.66
C ALA A 111 10.22 5.58 -7.79
N GLU A 112 9.87 4.85 -8.84
CA GLU A 112 8.88 5.32 -9.79
C GLU A 112 7.48 5.17 -9.17
N ILE A 113 6.62 6.17 -9.34
CA ILE A 113 5.24 6.16 -8.84
C ILE A 113 4.28 6.12 -10.02
N ILE A 114 3.42 5.11 -10.08
CA ILE A 114 2.34 5.04 -11.05
C ILE A 114 1.03 5.18 -10.29
N ARG A 115 0.24 6.19 -10.68
CA ARG A 115 -1.02 6.51 -10.02
C ARG A 115 -2.19 6.26 -10.95
N VAL A 116 -3.13 5.42 -10.51
CA VAL A 116 -4.38 5.13 -11.18
C VAL A 116 -5.52 5.61 -10.30
N ASP A 117 -6.26 6.61 -10.75
CA ASP A 117 -7.39 7.19 -10.02
C ASP A 117 -8.44 7.71 -11.01
N ILE A 118 -9.70 7.68 -10.60
CA ILE A 118 -10.79 8.28 -11.39
C ILE A 118 -10.90 9.79 -11.17
N ASP A 119 -10.33 10.31 -10.08
CA ASP A 119 -10.40 11.72 -9.72
C ASP A 119 -9.22 12.50 -10.32
N PRO A 120 -9.47 13.33 -11.34
CA PRO A 120 -8.42 14.13 -11.94
C PRO A 120 -7.81 15.16 -10.98
N TYR A 121 -8.55 15.61 -9.95
CA TYR A 121 -8.01 16.55 -8.96
C TYR A 121 -6.95 15.89 -8.07
N ASN A 122 -7.14 14.62 -7.70
CA ASN A 122 -6.11 13.86 -7.00
C ASN A 122 -4.84 13.74 -7.82
N LEU A 123 -4.98 13.54 -9.13
CA LEU A 123 -3.86 13.33 -10.05
C LEU A 123 -3.14 14.62 -10.45
N GLN A 124 -3.77 15.80 -10.31
CA GLN A 124 -3.14 17.10 -10.57
C GLN A 124 -2.02 17.44 -9.58
N ARG A 125 -2.07 16.89 -8.38
CA ARG A 125 -1.01 17.11 -7.40
C ARG A 125 0.19 16.22 -7.73
N GLU A 126 1.24 16.83 -8.23
CA GLU A 126 2.49 16.17 -8.52
C GLU A 126 3.22 15.80 -7.23
N ILE A 127 3.61 14.54 -7.11
CA ILE A 127 4.42 14.03 -5.98
C ILE A 127 5.90 14.28 -6.27
N HIS A 128 6.33 13.97 -7.48
CA HIS A 128 7.71 14.16 -7.94
C HIS A 128 7.88 15.39 -8.84
N ALA A 129 7.29 16.53 -8.44
CA ALA A 129 7.34 17.76 -9.22
C ALA A 129 8.76 18.06 -9.76
N GLY A 130 8.87 18.22 -11.07
CA GLY A 130 10.14 18.52 -11.74
C GLY A 130 11.13 17.37 -11.82
N ARG A 131 10.74 16.13 -11.50
CA ARG A 131 11.55 14.92 -11.64
C ARG A 131 10.84 13.87 -12.50
N GLU A 132 11.64 13.11 -13.24
CA GLU A 132 11.12 11.87 -13.85
C GLU A 132 10.74 10.85 -12.76
N GLY A 133 9.77 10.00 -13.03
CA GLY A 133 9.43 8.90 -12.13
C GLY A 133 8.02 8.98 -11.54
N GLU A 134 7.15 9.85 -12.06
CA GLU A 134 5.72 9.82 -11.77
C GLU A 134 4.90 9.73 -13.06
N LYS A 135 3.96 8.79 -13.10
CA LYS A 135 3.01 8.65 -14.20
C LYS A 135 1.59 8.51 -13.64
N CYS A 136 0.67 9.29 -14.18
CA CYS A 136 -0.72 9.33 -13.75
C CYS A 136 -1.66 8.86 -14.87
N PHE A 137 -2.65 8.04 -14.51
CA PHE A 137 -3.71 7.60 -15.40
C PHE A 137 -5.07 7.90 -14.76
N CYS A 138 -5.85 8.78 -15.41
CA CYS A 138 -7.22 9.09 -14.99
C CYS A 138 -8.16 8.05 -15.58
N VAL A 139 -8.32 6.94 -14.85
CA VAL A 139 -9.11 5.78 -15.28
C VAL A 139 -9.48 4.95 -14.05
N SER A 140 -10.57 4.17 -14.16
CA SER A 140 -10.99 3.25 -13.10
C SER A 140 -9.90 2.21 -12.79
N ALA A 141 -9.60 2.05 -11.50
CA ALA A 141 -8.70 0.99 -11.02
C ALA A 141 -9.17 -0.39 -11.48
N GLU A 142 -10.48 -0.66 -11.42
CA GLU A 142 -11.05 -1.93 -11.87
C GLU A 142 -10.73 -2.23 -13.33
N THR A 143 -10.89 -1.26 -14.20
CA THR A 143 -10.60 -1.43 -15.64
C THR A 143 -9.13 -1.79 -15.88
N VAL A 144 -8.21 -1.14 -15.18
CA VAL A 144 -6.77 -1.39 -15.31
C VAL A 144 -6.42 -2.76 -14.76
N VAL A 145 -6.88 -3.07 -13.54
CA VAL A 145 -6.52 -4.32 -12.85
C VAL A 145 -7.09 -5.54 -13.57
N ARG A 146 -8.28 -5.46 -14.15
CA ARG A 146 -8.85 -6.51 -14.98
C ARG A 146 -7.92 -6.87 -16.14
N LYS A 147 -7.40 -5.86 -16.83
CA LYS A 147 -6.44 -6.06 -17.93
C LYS A 147 -5.09 -6.58 -17.44
N LEU A 148 -4.62 -6.15 -16.27
CA LEU A 148 -3.42 -6.72 -15.66
C LEU A 148 -3.61 -8.21 -15.34
N THR A 149 -4.77 -8.58 -14.81
CA THR A 149 -5.11 -9.97 -14.49
C THR A 149 -5.16 -10.85 -15.75
N GLU A 150 -5.73 -10.34 -16.84
CA GLU A 150 -5.73 -11.05 -18.15
C GLU A 150 -4.31 -11.34 -18.67
N GLN A 151 -3.34 -10.50 -18.31
CA GLN A 151 -1.96 -10.59 -18.77
C GLN A 151 -0.96 -10.95 -17.67
N GLN A 152 -1.44 -11.41 -16.52
CA GLN A 152 -0.61 -11.66 -15.34
C GLN A 152 0.54 -12.66 -15.57
N ALA A 153 0.44 -13.54 -16.54
CA ALA A 153 1.53 -14.45 -16.92
C ALA A 153 2.83 -13.72 -17.32
N GLN A 154 2.74 -12.44 -17.65
CA GLN A 154 3.90 -11.59 -17.95
C GLN A 154 4.57 -10.98 -16.71
N ILE A 155 3.95 -11.10 -15.53
CA ILE A 155 4.47 -10.60 -14.25
C ILE A 155 5.32 -11.71 -13.63
N GLY A 156 6.50 -11.36 -13.13
CA GLY A 156 7.37 -12.29 -12.41
C GLY A 156 6.89 -12.58 -10.98
N SER A 157 7.70 -13.28 -10.21
CA SER A 157 7.51 -13.48 -8.78
C SER A 157 8.48 -12.62 -7.98
N TYR A 158 8.00 -12.01 -6.88
CA TYR A 158 8.78 -11.13 -6.01
C TYR A 158 8.96 -11.73 -4.62
N GLU A 159 9.06 -13.04 -4.53
CA GLU A 159 9.15 -13.79 -3.28
C GLU A 159 10.34 -13.36 -2.40
N GLU A 160 11.51 -13.13 -3.00
CA GLU A 160 12.68 -12.64 -2.28
C GLU A 160 12.46 -11.24 -1.71
N TRP A 161 11.82 -10.36 -2.49
CA TRP A 161 11.46 -9.02 -2.02
C TRP A 161 10.42 -9.06 -0.91
N LEU A 162 9.40 -9.89 -1.04
CA LEU A 162 8.40 -10.10 0.01
C LEU A 162 9.05 -10.56 1.31
N ALA A 163 9.99 -11.50 1.24
CA ALA A 163 10.75 -11.96 2.42
C ALA A 163 11.53 -10.83 3.09
N VAL A 164 12.14 -9.92 2.33
CA VAL A 164 12.78 -8.71 2.87
C VAL A 164 11.77 -7.81 3.57
N CYS A 165 10.61 -7.58 2.97
CA CYS A 165 9.53 -6.79 3.59
C CYS A 165 9.04 -7.41 4.90
N GLN A 166 8.86 -8.73 4.94
CA GLN A 166 8.47 -9.46 6.15
C GLN A 166 9.51 -9.33 7.27
N LYS A 167 10.80 -9.35 6.92
CA LYS A 167 11.87 -9.09 7.88
C LYS A 167 11.81 -7.66 8.42
N ILE A 168 11.60 -6.66 7.55
CA ILE A 168 11.42 -5.26 7.96
C ILE A 168 10.22 -5.13 8.90
N ARG A 169 9.07 -5.74 8.55
CA ARG A 169 7.88 -5.75 9.41
C ARG A 169 8.21 -6.33 10.79
N LYS A 170 8.84 -7.48 10.85
CA LYS A 170 9.20 -8.15 12.11
C LYS A 170 10.12 -7.29 12.97
N GLU A 171 11.13 -6.65 12.38
CA GLU A 171 12.09 -5.82 13.12
C GLU A 171 11.46 -4.50 13.63
N LEU A 172 10.60 -3.87 12.82
CA LEU A 172 9.98 -2.60 13.18
C LEU A 172 8.65 -2.75 13.94
N TRP A 173 8.12 -3.97 14.02
CA TRP A 173 6.95 -4.28 14.84
C TRP A 173 7.26 -4.28 16.35
N LYS A 174 8.51 -4.38 16.73
CA LYS A 174 8.90 -4.35 18.15
C LYS A 174 8.42 -3.05 18.80
N VAL A 175 7.24 -3.11 19.39
CA VAL A 175 6.80 -2.16 20.39
C VAL A 175 7.65 -2.45 21.62
N ASP A 176 8.33 -1.43 22.17
CA ASP A 176 9.27 -1.58 23.26
C ASP A 176 8.76 -2.53 24.35
N ASP A 177 9.51 -3.60 24.58
CA ASP A 177 9.14 -4.64 25.54
C ASP A 177 9.22 -4.20 27.01
N GLU A 178 9.82 -3.04 27.26
CA GLU A 178 10.25 -2.66 28.62
C GLU A 178 9.18 -2.07 29.55
N THR A 179 8.04 -1.54 29.05
CA THR A 179 7.00 -0.97 29.93
C THR A 179 5.56 -1.12 29.42
N PRO A 180 4.93 -2.30 29.66
CA PRO A 180 3.56 -2.59 29.19
C PRO A 180 2.50 -1.56 29.60
N GLN A 181 2.65 -0.97 30.80
CA GLN A 181 1.63 -0.10 31.40
C GLN A 181 1.64 1.35 30.86
N ARG A 182 2.66 1.74 30.12
CA ARG A 182 2.81 3.13 29.63
C ARG A 182 2.48 3.32 28.14
N TYR A 183 2.26 2.25 27.41
CA TYR A 183 2.04 2.33 25.97
C TYR A 183 0.62 1.91 25.58
N PRO A 184 -0.22 2.85 25.10
CA PRO A 184 -1.60 2.56 24.69
C PRO A 184 -1.70 1.42 23.69
N ASN A 185 -0.77 1.33 22.74
CA ASN A 185 -0.76 0.28 21.72
C ASN A 185 -0.63 -1.14 22.31
N ARG A 186 0.11 -1.31 23.39
CA ARG A 186 0.20 -2.61 24.07
C ARG A 186 -1.08 -2.97 24.82
N MET A 187 -1.70 -1.97 25.43
CA MET A 187 -2.99 -2.18 26.08
C MET A 187 -4.05 -2.61 25.07
N ILE A 188 -4.07 -1.97 23.89
CA ILE A 188 -5.00 -2.33 22.82
C ILE A 188 -4.70 -3.72 22.28
N ALA A 189 -3.43 -4.07 22.06
CA ALA A 189 -3.03 -5.42 21.65
C ALA A 189 -3.47 -6.47 22.68
N TYR A 190 -3.22 -6.23 23.97
CA TYR A 190 -3.67 -7.11 25.05
C TYR A 190 -5.19 -7.25 25.08
N LEU A 191 -5.94 -6.16 24.95
CA LEU A 191 -7.40 -6.21 24.88
C LEU A 191 -7.88 -7.00 23.67
N SER A 192 -7.24 -6.79 22.51
CA SER A 192 -7.56 -7.54 21.29
C SER A 192 -7.39 -9.05 21.49
N ASP A 193 -6.34 -9.47 22.18
CA ASP A 193 -6.09 -10.89 22.49
C ASP A 193 -7.12 -11.48 23.47
N GLN A 194 -7.80 -10.64 24.26
CA GLN A 194 -8.84 -11.05 25.19
C GLN A 194 -10.26 -11.06 24.56
N LEU A 195 -10.42 -10.43 23.39
CA LEU A 195 -11.72 -10.41 22.71
C LEU A 195 -11.95 -11.72 21.98
N SER A 196 -13.18 -12.25 22.13
CA SER A 196 -13.60 -13.42 21.37
C SER A 196 -13.91 -13.04 19.91
N ASP A 197 -13.76 -13.99 18.99
CA ASP A 197 -14.05 -13.81 17.55
C ASP A 197 -15.53 -13.48 17.26
N THR A 198 -16.39 -13.51 18.25
CA THR A 198 -17.83 -13.25 18.13
C THR A 198 -18.25 -11.85 18.54
N GLY A 199 -17.30 -11.02 18.96
CA GLY A 199 -17.56 -9.65 19.42
C GLY A 199 -17.44 -8.61 18.31
N ALA A 200 -18.11 -7.48 18.51
CA ALA A 200 -17.90 -6.26 17.75
C ALA A 200 -17.26 -5.20 18.66
N VAL A 201 -16.30 -4.46 18.14
CA VAL A 201 -15.64 -3.37 18.85
C VAL A 201 -16.04 -2.05 18.19
N ALA A 202 -16.70 -1.19 18.97
CA ALA A 202 -16.96 0.18 18.54
C ALA A 202 -15.85 1.10 19.08
N VAL A 203 -15.27 1.88 18.19
CA VAL A 203 -14.20 2.83 18.54
C VAL A 203 -14.59 4.23 18.11
N ASP A 204 -14.18 5.22 18.89
CA ASP A 204 -14.33 6.63 18.56
C ASP A 204 -13.09 7.15 17.83
N VAL A 205 -13.11 8.41 17.41
CA VAL A 205 -11.98 9.05 16.72
C VAL A 205 -10.78 9.17 17.65
N GLY A 206 -9.68 8.55 17.25
CA GLY A 206 -8.43 8.55 18.02
C GLY A 206 -7.34 7.80 17.28
N GLN A 207 -6.17 7.67 17.91
CA GLN A 207 -5.01 6.92 17.39
C GLN A 207 -4.91 5.49 17.96
N HIS A 208 -5.99 4.95 18.35
CA HIS A 208 -6.08 3.61 18.95
C HIS A 208 -6.42 2.50 17.97
#